data_5cbdbb1a60b97ced1e6eb2e5735d8ebe
#
_entry.id   5cbdbb1a60b97ced1e6eb2e5735d8ebe
#
_cell.length_a   1.000
_cell.length_b   1.000
_cell.length_c   1.000
_cell.angle_alpha   90.00
_cell.angle_beta   90.00
_cell.angle_gamma   90.00
#
_symmetry.space_group_name_H-M   'P 1'
#
loop_
_entity.id
_entity.type
_entity.pdbx_description
1 polymer ?
#
loop_
_entity_poly.entity_id
_entity_poly.type
_entity_poly.pdbx_seq_one_letter_code
_entity_poly.pdbx_strand_id
1 'polypeptide(L)'
;LTGCGNKPQNAPNNIATPVSVVELKKGSISKLINTTGTVQPTYGASQNAEMSGFYKLQTNPRTGKPFKMGDRVSKGELIIRLEDKEYENGIAIDAKKLSLEIAEQEQSKQKALYEKGGVTMSEMRNTEVKVTNARYDYENAKLNLEKMKVKAPFDGVIVDLPHYTADTRVEQGKAMVSLMAYDKMYMDINLPESSIRYVKEAQPVYITHYTIPGDTLKARV
;
A
#
# COMPACT_ATOMS: atom_id res chain seq x y z
N LEU A 1 75.13 -9.05 -84.61
CA LEU A 1 75.51 -10.29 -83.99
C LEU A 1 74.75 -10.49 -82.70
N THR A 2 73.80 -11.46 -82.78
CA THR A 2 73.18 -12.22 -81.72
C THR A 2 72.78 -11.52 -80.44
N GLY A 3 71.45 -11.24 -80.28
CA GLY A 3 70.76 -10.93 -79.07
C GLY A 3 69.84 -12.05 -78.67
N CYS A 4 70.04 -12.62 -77.49
CA CYS A 4 69.13 -13.58 -76.87
C CYS A 4 68.05 -12.87 -76.14
N GLY A 5 66.83 -13.05 -76.56
CA GLY A 5 65.62 -12.60 -75.83
C GLY A 5 65.35 -13.47 -74.64
N ASN A 6 65.17 -12.85 -73.49
CA ASN A 6 64.67 -13.49 -72.29
C ASN A 6 63.19 -13.14 -72.16
N LYS A 7 62.31 -14.14 -72.24
CA LYS A 7 60.85 -14.01 -71.93
C LYS A 7 60.65 -13.90 -70.44
N PRO A 8 59.87 -12.97 -69.93
CA PRO A 8 59.50 -13.02 -68.56
C PRO A 8 58.50 -14.14 -68.32
N GLN A 9 58.77 -15.06 -67.43
CA GLN A 9 57.91 -16.04 -66.91
C GLN A 9 56.82 -15.32 -66.05
N ASN A 10 55.56 -15.40 -66.51
CA ASN A 10 54.41 -15.05 -65.69
C ASN A 10 54.32 -16.05 -64.55
N ALA A 11 54.74 -15.69 -63.35
CA ALA A 11 54.39 -16.39 -62.15
C ALA A 11 52.90 -16.16 -61.90
N PRO A 12 52.14 -17.16 -61.59
CA PRO A 12 50.77 -16.93 -61.21
C PRO A 12 50.73 -16.15 -59.91
N ASN A 13 50.14 -14.93 -59.98
CA ASN A 13 49.90 -14.11 -58.81
C ASN A 13 48.78 -14.80 -58.04
N ASN A 14 49.14 -15.68 -57.13
CA ASN A 14 48.23 -16.30 -56.19
C ASN A 14 47.88 -15.29 -55.09
N ILE A 15 47.03 -14.32 -55.41
CA ILE A 15 46.53 -13.36 -54.45
C ILE A 15 45.54 -14.15 -53.59
N ALA A 16 46.01 -14.61 -52.46
CA ALA A 16 45.15 -15.22 -51.43
C ALA A 16 44.14 -14.16 -50.94
N THR A 17 42.90 -14.34 -51.30
CA THR A 17 41.83 -13.48 -50.76
C THR A 17 41.71 -13.70 -49.25
N PRO A 18 41.84 -12.67 -48.41
CA PRO A 18 41.68 -12.83 -46.97
C PRO A 18 40.24 -13.22 -46.68
N VAL A 19 40.05 -14.37 -46.08
CA VAL A 19 38.73 -14.86 -45.62
C VAL A 19 38.71 -14.84 -44.10
N SER A 20 37.61 -14.35 -43.56
CA SER A 20 37.34 -14.39 -42.11
C SER A 20 36.59 -15.69 -41.82
N VAL A 21 37.15 -16.52 -40.98
CA VAL A 21 36.48 -17.75 -40.52
C VAL A 21 36.01 -17.57 -39.07
N VAL A 22 34.78 -17.94 -38.81
CA VAL A 22 34.20 -17.94 -37.47
C VAL A 22 33.88 -19.40 -37.11
N GLU A 23 34.38 -19.82 -35.98
CA GLU A 23 34.06 -21.15 -35.42
C GLU A 23 32.60 -21.19 -35.00
N LEU A 24 31.82 -22.10 -35.57
CA LEU A 24 30.45 -22.32 -35.21
C LEU A 24 30.35 -23.00 -33.85
N LYS A 25 29.92 -22.26 -32.85
CA LYS A 25 29.58 -22.82 -31.54
C LYS A 25 28.06 -22.99 -31.39
N LYS A 26 27.68 -24.14 -30.82
CA LYS A 26 26.29 -24.36 -30.48
C LYS A 26 25.84 -23.33 -29.41
N GLY A 27 24.82 -22.57 -29.72
CA GLY A 27 24.26 -21.57 -28.81
C GLY A 27 22.72 -21.71 -28.76
N SER A 28 22.11 -21.23 -27.70
CA SER A 28 20.66 -21.12 -27.59
C SER A 28 20.19 -19.77 -28.12
N ILE A 29 19.13 -19.78 -28.91
CA ILE A 29 18.45 -18.57 -29.36
C ILE A 29 17.22 -18.37 -28.47
N SER A 30 17.15 -17.25 -27.80
CA SER A 30 15.99 -16.88 -27.00
C SER A 30 15.16 -15.83 -27.76
N LYS A 31 13.86 -16.07 -27.87
CA LYS A 31 12.94 -15.08 -28.41
C LYS A 31 12.50 -14.18 -27.25
N LEU A 32 12.84 -12.90 -27.33
CA LEU A 32 12.42 -11.91 -26.37
C LEU A 32 11.14 -11.21 -26.88
N ILE A 33 10.18 -11.04 -25.98
CA ILE A 33 8.98 -10.24 -26.20
C ILE A 33 9.20 -8.93 -25.43
N ASN A 34 9.37 -7.83 -26.17
CA ASN A 34 9.51 -6.51 -25.59
C ASN A 34 8.16 -5.82 -25.53
N THR A 35 7.83 -5.30 -24.37
CA THR A 35 6.60 -4.54 -24.15
C THR A 35 6.84 -3.46 -23.12
N THR A 36 5.92 -2.53 -22.99
CA THR A 36 5.98 -1.45 -22.00
C THR A 36 4.77 -1.53 -21.08
N GLY A 37 4.92 -1.05 -19.86
CA GLY A 37 3.84 -0.97 -18.90
C GLY A 37 4.20 -0.01 -17.77
N THR A 38 3.25 0.23 -16.89
CA THR A 38 3.43 1.06 -15.70
C THR A 38 3.47 0.18 -14.46
N VAL A 39 4.52 0.33 -13.66
CA VAL A 39 4.64 -0.36 -12.37
C VAL A 39 3.71 0.32 -11.38
N GLN A 40 2.90 -0.47 -10.69
CA GLN A 40 1.92 0.00 -9.72
C GLN A 40 2.10 -0.72 -8.38
N PRO A 41 1.80 -0.06 -7.26
CA PRO A 41 1.80 -0.72 -5.95
C PRO A 41 0.61 -1.66 -5.83
N THR A 42 0.77 -2.76 -5.11
CA THR A 42 -0.32 -3.72 -4.86
C THR A 42 -1.44 -3.12 -4.03
N TYR A 43 -1.11 -2.22 -3.12
CA TYR A 43 -2.08 -1.51 -2.28
C TYR A 43 -1.83 -0.01 -2.34
N GLY A 44 -2.89 0.73 -2.60
CA GLY A 44 -2.95 2.17 -2.47
C GLY A 44 -4.27 2.57 -1.83
N ALA A 45 -4.26 3.53 -0.92
CA ALA A 45 -5.46 4.06 -0.31
C ALA A 45 -5.33 5.56 -0.07
N SER A 46 -6.39 6.30 -0.40
CA SER A 46 -6.56 7.68 0.02
C SER A 46 -7.54 7.72 1.18
N GLN A 47 -7.11 8.32 2.28
CA GLN A 47 -7.93 8.53 3.47
C GLN A 47 -8.51 9.93 3.43
N ASN A 48 -9.81 10.02 3.56
CA ASN A 48 -10.53 11.28 3.65
C ASN A 48 -10.96 11.53 5.10
N ALA A 49 -11.22 12.79 5.43
CA ALA A 49 -11.81 13.17 6.71
C ALA A 49 -13.19 12.54 6.86
N GLU A 50 -13.37 11.66 7.84
CA GLU A 50 -14.68 11.05 8.12
C GLU A 50 -15.64 12.00 8.85
N MET A 51 -15.08 13.09 9.43
CA MET A 51 -15.83 14.17 10.06
C MET A 51 -15.10 15.49 9.93
N SER A 52 -15.82 16.60 10.19
CA SER A 52 -15.21 17.94 10.23
C SER A 52 -14.47 18.16 11.55
N GLY A 53 -13.39 18.93 11.52
CA GLY A 53 -12.63 19.29 12.71
C GLY A 53 -11.40 20.14 12.39
N PHE A 54 -10.69 20.58 13.42
CA PHE A 54 -9.44 21.31 13.28
C PHE A 54 -8.28 20.37 13.01
N TYR A 55 -7.54 20.64 11.96
CA TYR A 55 -6.45 19.81 11.48
C TYR A 55 -5.23 19.85 12.42
N LYS A 56 -4.78 18.70 12.86
CA LYS A 56 -3.51 18.54 13.58
C LYS A 56 -2.70 17.38 13.00
N LEU A 57 -1.61 17.74 12.33
CA LEU A 57 -0.63 16.78 11.85
C LEU A 57 0.16 16.22 13.04
N GLN A 58 0.29 14.90 13.09
CA GLN A 58 1.01 14.22 14.16
C GLN A 58 2.52 14.17 13.88
N THR A 59 3.27 13.89 14.92
CA THR A 59 4.72 13.73 14.84
C THR A 59 5.05 12.29 14.48
N ASN A 60 5.91 12.10 13.48
CA ASN A 60 6.44 10.80 13.11
C ASN A 60 7.37 10.30 14.24
N PRO A 61 7.05 9.18 14.91
CA PRO A 61 7.84 8.68 16.04
C PRO A 61 9.26 8.25 15.66
N ARG A 62 9.52 7.99 14.35
CA ARG A 62 10.86 7.60 13.86
C ARG A 62 11.78 8.79 13.65
N THR A 63 11.23 9.96 13.34
CA THR A 63 12.03 11.16 13.00
C THR A 63 11.93 12.28 14.02
N GLY A 64 10.93 12.24 14.92
CA GLY A 64 10.62 13.30 15.86
C GLY A 64 10.11 14.60 15.20
N LYS A 65 9.78 14.58 13.91
CA LYS A 65 9.28 15.70 13.12
C LYS A 65 7.86 15.42 12.63
N PRO A 66 7.07 16.46 12.28
CA PRO A 66 5.77 16.23 11.64
C PRO A 66 5.88 15.32 10.43
N PHE A 67 4.87 14.50 10.21
CA PHE A 67 4.82 13.63 9.02
C PHE A 67 4.94 14.45 7.73
N LYS A 68 5.60 13.87 6.73
CA LYS A 68 5.77 14.45 5.40
C LYS A 68 5.64 13.38 4.32
N MET A 69 5.50 13.81 3.08
CA MET A 69 5.57 12.91 1.94
C MET A 69 6.91 12.16 1.91
N GLY A 70 6.86 10.87 1.59
CA GLY A 70 8.01 9.97 1.62
C GLY A 70 8.24 9.28 2.96
N ASP A 71 7.55 9.66 4.03
CA ASP A 71 7.66 9.01 5.33
C ASP A 71 7.00 7.62 5.31
N ARG A 72 7.66 6.65 5.93
CA ARG A 72 7.09 5.31 6.15
C ARG A 72 6.15 5.34 7.35
N VAL A 73 5.05 4.64 7.23
CA VAL A 73 4.04 4.46 8.27
C VAL A 73 3.70 3.00 8.46
N SER A 74 3.36 2.63 9.67
CA SER A 74 2.88 1.29 10.01
C SER A 74 1.35 1.27 10.09
N LYS A 75 0.75 0.11 9.85
CA LYS A 75 -0.70 -0.09 10.00
C LYS A 75 -1.19 0.38 11.37
N GLY A 76 -2.22 1.20 11.37
CA GLY A 76 -2.82 1.78 12.58
C GLY A 76 -2.09 3.01 13.12
N GLU A 77 -0.97 3.43 12.53
CA GLU A 77 -0.22 4.62 12.95
C GLU A 77 -1.06 5.88 12.70
N LEU A 78 -1.17 6.73 13.71
CA LEU A 78 -1.94 7.97 13.66
C LEU A 78 -1.13 9.04 12.92
N ILE A 79 -1.65 9.51 11.79
CA ILE A 79 -0.98 10.50 10.94
C ILE A 79 -1.55 11.89 11.20
N ILE A 80 -2.88 11.99 11.24
CA ILE A 80 -3.61 13.25 11.43
C ILE A 80 -4.69 13.04 12.49
N ARG A 81 -4.86 14.01 13.35
CA ARG A 81 -6.00 14.11 14.27
C ARG A 81 -6.84 15.33 13.88
N LEU A 82 -8.13 15.11 13.80
CA LEU A 82 -9.10 16.20 13.73
C LEU A 82 -9.56 16.49 15.15
N GLU A 83 -9.48 17.74 15.61
CA GLU A 83 -9.90 18.12 16.94
C GLU A 83 -11.17 18.97 16.84
N ASP A 84 -12.18 18.62 17.64
CA ASP A 84 -13.36 19.42 17.86
C ASP A 84 -13.86 19.14 19.27
N LYS A 85 -13.53 20.05 20.20
CA LYS A 85 -13.86 19.90 21.63
C LYS A 85 -15.36 19.83 21.88
N GLU A 86 -16.15 20.56 21.12
CA GLU A 86 -17.61 20.55 21.26
C GLU A 86 -18.17 19.19 20.86
N TYR A 87 -17.68 18.64 19.75
CA TYR A 87 -18.05 17.29 19.32
C TYR A 87 -17.55 16.22 20.28
N GLU A 88 -16.31 16.28 20.76
CA GLU A 88 -15.75 15.35 21.75
C GLU A 88 -16.60 15.35 23.04
N ASN A 89 -16.96 16.54 23.54
CA ASN A 89 -17.85 16.68 24.71
C ASN A 89 -19.24 16.13 24.44
N GLY A 90 -19.81 16.33 23.24
CA GLY A 90 -21.11 15.81 22.84
C GLY A 90 -21.15 14.27 22.77
N ILE A 91 -20.02 13.62 22.47
CA ILE A 91 -19.89 12.15 22.49
C ILE A 91 -20.01 11.61 23.91
N ALA A 92 -19.52 12.35 24.92
CA ALA A 92 -19.60 12.04 26.34
C ALA A 92 -19.14 10.60 26.67
N ILE A 93 -17.99 10.16 26.11
CA ILE A 93 -17.54 8.77 26.21
C ILE A 93 -17.38 8.28 27.65
N ASP A 94 -16.87 9.14 28.55
CA ASP A 94 -16.66 8.76 29.94
C ASP A 94 -18.00 8.53 30.68
N ALA A 95 -19.01 9.35 30.40
CA ALA A 95 -20.35 9.14 30.94
C ALA A 95 -20.97 7.84 30.41
N LYS A 96 -20.81 7.52 29.13
CA LYS A 96 -21.31 6.27 28.55
C LYS A 96 -20.57 5.05 29.07
N LYS A 97 -19.25 5.15 29.29
CA LYS A 97 -18.47 4.11 29.94
C LYS A 97 -18.96 3.83 31.35
N LEU A 98 -19.16 4.89 32.15
CA LEU A 98 -19.67 4.76 33.50
C LEU A 98 -21.11 4.15 33.53
N SER A 99 -21.97 4.54 32.58
CA SER A 99 -23.29 3.96 32.44
C SER A 99 -23.23 2.46 32.15
N LEU A 100 -22.30 2.01 31.32
CA LEU A 100 -22.09 0.58 31.06
C LEU A 100 -21.60 -0.14 32.32
N GLU A 101 -20.63 0.38 33.04
CA GLU A 101 -20.10 -0.19 34.28
C GLU A 101 -21.21 -0.34 35.34
N ILE A 102 -22.06 0.67 35.49
CA ILE A 102 -23.22 0.63 36.41
C ILE A 102 -24.23 -0.46 35.98
N ALA A 103 -24.55 -0.54 34.66
CA ALA A 103 -25.47 -1.55 34.15
C ALA A 103 -24.94 -2.98 34.35
N GLU A 104 -23.64 -3.20 34.14
CA GLU A 104 -22.97 -4.50 34.35
C GLU A 104 -22.96 -4.90 35.83
N GLN A 105 -22.75 -3.96 36.75
CA GLN A 105 -22.84 -4.21 38.18
C GLN A 105 -24.25 -4.57 38.60
N GLU A 106 -25.26 -3.86 38.09
CA GLU A 106 -26.67 -4.14 38.39
C GLU A 106 -27.09 -5.53 37.86
N GLN A 107 -26.68 -5.87 36.64
CA GLN A 107 -26.91 -7.20 36.08
C GLN A 107 -26.29 -8.30 36.95
N SER A 108 -25.06 -8.11 37.42
CA SER A 108 -24.40 -9.06 38.31
C SER A 108 -25.18 -9.28 39.62
N LYS A 109 -25.68 -8.21 40.22
CA LYS A 109 -26.48 -8.28 41.42
C LYS A 109 -27.82 -9.01 41.17
N GLN A 110 -28.53 -8.64 40.10
CA GLN A 110 -29.81 -9.26 39.75
C GLN A 110 -29.64 -10.76 39.42
N LYS A 111 -28.55 -11.13 38.76
CA LYS A 111 -28.24 -12.53 38.49
C LYS A 111 -28.02 -13.31 39.78
N ALA A 112 -27.27 -12.79 40.75
CA ALA A 112 -27.03 -13.42 42.03
C ALA A 112 -28.36 -13.52 42.87
N LEU A 113 -29.26 -12.56 42.78
CA LEU A 113 -30.56 -12.59 43.39
C LEU A 113 -31.48 -13.61 42.73
N TYR A 114 -31.46 -13.71 41.39
CA TYR A 114 -32.25 -14.70 40.65
C TYR A 114 -31.85 -16.13 41.03
N GLU A 115 -30.55 -16.41 41.14
CA GLU A 115 -30.02 -17.72 41.57
C GLU A 115 -30.51 -18.12 42.98
N LYS A 116 -30.84 -17.13 43.83
CA LYS A 116 -31.40 -17.29 45.17
C LYS A 116 -32.95 -17.23 45.21
N GLY A 117 -33.58 -17.09 44.05
CA GLY A 117 -35.02 -16.97 43.97
C GLY A 117 -35.60 -15.61 44.40
N GLY A 118 -34.75 -14.56 44.55
CA GLY A 118 -35.14 -13.25 45.05
C GLY A 118 -35.72 -12.30 43.98
N VAL A 119 -35.56 -12.64 42.68
CA VAL A 119 -36.08 -11.85 41.56
C VAL A 119 -36.59 -12.77 40.46
N THR A 120 -37.46 -12.24 39.60
CA THR A 120 -38.04 -12.97 38.47
C THR A 120 -37.08 -13.01 37.28
N MET A 121 -37.28 -13.99 36.40
CA MET A 121 -36.57 -14.09 35.11
C MET A 121 -36.77 -12.81 34.28
N SER A 122 -37.93 -12.20 34.32
CA SER A 122 -38.23 -10.96 33.59
C SER A 122 -37.38 -9.78 34.10
N GLU A 123 -37.24 -9.65 35.42
CA GLU A 123 -36.39 -8.61 36.02
C GLU A 123 -34.92 -8.81 35.65
N MET A 124 -34.41 -10.03 35.67
CA MET A 124 -33.08 -10.34 35.25
C MET A 124 -32.84 -10.00 33.76
N ARG A 125 -33.77 -10.39 32.86
CA ARG A 125 -33.68 -10.05 31.44
C ARG A 125 -33.77 -8.56 31.17
N ASN A 126 -34.52 -7.80 31.95
CA ASN A 126 -34.55 -6.34 31.82
C ASN A 126 -33.15 -5.71 32.08
N THR A 127 -32.35 -6.28 32.99
CA THR A 127 -30.99 -5.80 33.22
C THR A 127 -30.05 -6.20 32.08
N GLU A 128 -30.27 -7.35 31.43
CA GLU A 128 -29.52 -7.73 30.22
C GLU A 128 -29.74 -6.73 29.07
N VAL A 129 -30.98 -6.31 28.87
CA VAL A 129 -31.32 -5.26 27.88
C VAL A 129 -30.60 -3.95 28.21
N LYS A 130 -30.60 -3.52 29.48
CA LYS A 130 -29.88 -2.31 29.90
C LYS A 130 -28.38 -2.37 29.61
N VAL A 131 -27.74 -3.49 29.95
CA VAL A 131 -26.30 -3.69 29.65
C VAL A 131 -26.03 -3.66 28.14
N THR A 132 -26.88 -4.33 27.38
CA THR A 132 -26.76 -4.35 25.92
C THR A 132 -26.84 -2.95 25.33
N ASN A 133 -27.85 -2.17 25.74
CA ASN A 133 -28.01 -0.79 25.27
C ASN A 133 -26.82 0.10 25.67
N ALA A 134 -26.41 0.05 26.95
CA ALA A 134 -25.28 0.83 27.44
C ALA A 134 -23.97 0.46 26.73
N ARG A 135 -23.79 -0.82 26.38
CA ARG A 135 -22.64 -1.28 25.61
C ARG A 135 -22.64 -0.72 24.18
N TYR A 136 -23.78 -0.77 23.49
CA TYR A 136 -23.92 -0.15 22.17
C TYR A 136 -23.65 1.35 22.20
N ASP A 137 -24.15 2.06 23.22
CA ASP A 137 -23.91 3.49 23.35
C ASP A 137 -22.43 3.81 23.55
N TYR A 138 -21.72 3.02 24.36
CA TYR A 138 -20.29 3.17 24.59
C TYR A 138 -19.46 2.83 23.32
N GLU A 139 -19.76 1.72 22.64
CA GLU A 139 -19.06 1.35 21.40
C GLU A 139 -19.31 2.38 20.29
N ASN A 140 -20.51 2.91 20.15
CA ASN A 140 -20.81 4.00 19.21
C ASN A 140 -20.00 5.27 19.55
N ALA A 141 -19.85 5.59 20.82
CA ALA A 141 -19.03 6.71 21.25
C ALA A 141 -17.55 6.51 20.88
N LYS A 142 -17.02 5.30 21.08
CA LYS A 142 -15.66 4.95 20.64
C LYS A 142 -15.48 5.09 19.13
N LEU A 143 -16.41 4.56 18.34
CA LEU A 143 -16.36 4.66 16.88
C LEU A 143 -16.38 6.13 16.43
N ASN A 144 -17.19 6.96 17.05
CA ASN A 144 -17.25 8.38 16.71
C ASN A 144 -15.94 9.12 17.05
N LEU A 145 -15.27 8.77 18.16
CA LEU A 145 -13.93 9.31 18.47
C LEU A 145 -12.85 8.78 17.52
N GLU A 146 -12.96 7.53 17.05
CA GLU A 146 -12.01 6.99 16.08
C GLU A 146 -12.11 7.71 14.72
N LYS A 147 -13.30 8.17 14.30
CA LYS A 147 -13.48 8.97 13.07
C LYS A 147 -12.72 10.30 13.07
N MET A 148 -12.32 10.78 14.26
CA MET A 148 -11.44 11.96 14.38
C MET A 148 -9.97 11.65 14.09
N LYS A 149 -9.61 10.39 13.90
CA LYS A 149 -8.24 9.92 13.76
C LYS A 149 -8.02 9.34 12.37
N VAL A 150 -7.18 9.99 11.59
CA VAL A 150 -6.76 9.47 10.29
C VAL A 150 -5.53 8.60 10.51
N LYS A 151 -5.72 7.29 10.38
CA LYS A 151 -4.71 6.26 10.61
C LYS A 151 -4.33 5.57 9.30
N ALA A 152 -3.10 5.05 9.25
CA ALA A 152 -2.66 4.23 8.13
C ALA A 152 -3.43 2.89 8.10
N PRO A 153 -4.10 2.52 7.00
CA PRO A 153 -4.83 1.26 6.89
C PRO A 153 -3.92 0.04 6.70
N PHE A 154 -2.69 0.26 6.24
CA PHE A 154 -1.65 -0.76 6.02
C PHE A 154 -0.25 -0.15 6.16
N ASP A 155 0.78 -1.00 6.20
CA ASP A 155 2.17 -0.57 6.19
C ASP A 155 2.53 0.00 4.82
N GLY A 156 3.05 1.22 4.77
CA GLY A 156 3.32 1.88 3.49
C GLY A 156 4.10 3.18 3.61
N VAL A 157 4.04 3.96 2.55
CA VAL A 157 4.69 5.27 2.44
C VAL A 157 3.65 6.32 2.09
N ILE A 158 3.76 7.48 2.70
CA ILE A 158 2.92 8.65 2.39
C ILE A 158 3.33 9.19 1.02
N VAL A 159 2.43 9.15 0.06
CA VAL A 159 2.67 9.62 -1.32
C VAL A 159 2.02 10.97 -1.60
N ASP A 160 0.96 11.28 -0.86
CA ASP A 160 0.31 12.57 -0.90
C ASP A 160 -0.15 12.97 0.50
N LEU A 161 0.13 14.21 0.86
CA LEU A 161 -0.23 14.80 2.13
C LEU A 161 -0.62 16.26 1.87
N PRO A 162 -1.91 16.54 1.68
CA PRO A 162 -2.38 17.92 1.48
C PRO A 162 -1.90 18.83 2.60
N HIS A 163 -1.36 19.97 2.20
CA HIS A 163 -0.81 20.92 3.16
C HIS A 163 -1.92 21.82 3.71
N TYR A 164 -2.44 21.49 4.87
CA TYR A 164 -3.34 22.34 5.62
C TYR A 164 -2.53 23.11 6.67
N THR A 165 -2.88 24.38 6.86
CA THR A 165 -2.34 25.15 7.98
C THR A 165 -2.83 24.52 9.29
N ALA A 166 -1.96 24.47 10.29
CA ALA A 166 -2.33 24.00 11.62
C ALA A 166 -3.56 24.76 12.15
N ASP A 167 -4.44 24.08 12.85
CA ASP A 167 -5.68 24.60 13.40
C ASP A 167 -6.69 25.16 12.34
N THR A 168 -6.51 24.81 11.06
CA THR A 168 -7.54 25.08 10.05
C THR A 168 -8.66 24.05 10.17
N ARG A 169 -9.92 24.50 10.11
CA ARG A 169 -11.07 23.61 10.07
C ARG A 169 -11.16 22.91 8.71
N VAL A 170 -11.15 21.60 8.73
CA VAL A 170 -11.32 20.75 7.55
C VAL A 170 -12.73 20.15 7.59
N GLU A 171 -13.39 20.14 6.45
CA GLU A 171 -14.71 19.56 6.30
C GLU A 171 -14.65 18.05 6.03
N GLN A 172 -15.71 17.37 6.39
CA GLN A 172 -15.90 15.95 6.06
C GLN A 172 -15.74 15.70 4.54
N GLY A 173 -15.10 14.60 4.19
CA GLY A 173 -14.86 14.19 2.79
C GLY A 173 -13.62 14.78 2.16
N LYS A 174 -12.92 15.72 2.79
CA LYS A 174 -11.66 16.28 2.27
C LYS A 174 -10.54 15.24 2.34
N ALA A 175 -9.71 15.20 1.29
CA ALA A 175 -8.54 14.34 1.26
C ALA A 175 -7.56 14.70 2.38
N MET A 176 -7.09 13.70 3.11
CA MET A 176 -6.21 13.88 4.26
C MET A 176 -4.83 13.29 4.03
N VAL A 177 -4.74 12.10 3.49
CA VAL A 177 -3.46 11.43 3.20
C VAL A 177 -3.67 10.32 2.18
N SER A 178 -2.71 10.15 1.26
CA SER A 178 -2.66 9.01 0.37
C SER A 178 -1.42 8.18 0.68
N LEU A 179 -1.62 6.87 0.75
CA LEU A 179 -0.61 5.89 1.11
C LEU A 179 -0.45 4.85 0.01
N MET A 180 0.76 4.37 -0.17
CA MET A 180 1.07 3.25 -1.08
C MET A 180 1.99 2.24 -0.39
N ALA A 181 1.73 0.95 -0.63
CA ALA A 181 2.60 -0.13 -0.19
C ALA A 181 3.56 -0.49 -1.32
N TYR A 182 4.86 -0.42 -1.03
CA TYR A 182 5.92 -0.72 -2.01
C TYR A 182 6.56 -2.10 -1.82
N ASP A 183 6.07 -2.91 -0.89
CA ASP A 183 6.64 -4.24 -0.61
C ASP A 183 6.45 -5.20 -1.79
N LYS A 184 5.31 -5.07 -2.46
CA LYS A 184 4.99 -5.80 -3.68
C LYS A 184 4.45 -4.83 -4.70
N MET A 185 5.02 -4.92 -5.90
CA MET A 185 4.60 -4.13 -7.05
C MET A 185 4.10 -5.07 -8.14
N TYR A 186 3.19 -4.61 -8.95
CA TYR A 186 2.76 -5.32 -10.15
C TYR A 186 2.82 -4.38 -11.36
N MET A 187 2.79 -4.94 -12.53
CA MET A 187 2.82 -4.20 -13.77
C MET A 187 1.86 -4.84 -14.77
N ASP A 188 0.91 -4.06 -15.23
CA ASP A 188 0.02 -4.47 -16.31
C ASP A 188 0.71 -4.20 -17.64
N ILE A 189 0.76 -5.23 -18.48
CA ILE A 189 1.36 -5.16 -19.80
C ILE A 189 0.37 -5.62 -20.86
N ASN A 190 0.34 -4.93 -21.97
CA ASN A 190 -0.45 -5.32 -23.13
C ASN A 190 0.43 -6.11 -24.10
N LEU A 191 0.03 -7.33 -24.40
CA LEU A 191 0.74 -8.19 -25.35
C LEU A 191 -0.07 -8.34 -26.64
N PRO A 192 0.61 -8.34 -27.81
CA PRO A 192 -0.03 -8.73 -29.05
C PRO A 192 -0.56 -10.16 -28.97
N GLU A 193 -1.72 -10.43 -29.54
CA GLU A 193 -2.35 -11.76 -29.57
C GLU A 193 -1.40 -12.86 -30.06
N SER A 194 -0.60 -12.56 -31.06
CA SER A 194 0.41 -13.48 -31.61
C SER A 194 1.48 -13.91 -30.60
N SER A 195 1.67 -13.14 -29.52
CA SER A 195 2.69 -13.38 -28.49
C SER A 195 2.14 -14.12 -27.27
N ILE A 196 0.83 -14.11 -27.04
CA ILE A 196 0.18 -14.71 -25.86
C ILE A 196 0.52 -16.19 -25.71
N ARG A 197 0.56 -16.95 -26.81
CA ARG A 197 0.90 -18.39 -26.80
C ARG A 197 2.29 -18.72 -26.26
N TYR A 198 3.18 -17.76 -26.19
CA TYR A 198 4.56 -17.93 -25.69
C TYR A 198 4.72 -17.50 -24.24
N VAL A 199 3.69 -16.93 -23.63
CA VAL A 199 3.72 -16.47 -22.23
C VAL A 199 3.14 -17.55 -21.33
N LYS A 200 3.84 -17.83 -20.24
CA LYS A 200 3.45 -18.85 -19.25
C LYS A 200 3.55 -18.24 -17.86
N GLU A 201 2.74 -18.75 -16.94
CA GLU A 201 2.84 -18.42 -15.52
C GLU A 201 4.24 -18.71 -14.98
N ALA A 202 4.68 -17.88 -14.03
CA ALA A 202 6.00 -17.94 -13.39
C ALA A 202 7.20 -17.72 -14.33
N GLN A 203 6.98 -17.34 -15.58
CA GLN A 203 8.05 -17.03 -16.52
C GLN A 203 8.85 -15.80 -16.02
N PRO A 204 10.19 -15.85 -16.08
CA PRO A 204 11.00 -14.70 -15.66
C PRO A 204 10.84 -13.53 -16.62
N VAL A 205 10.68 -12.33 -16.05
CA VAL A 205 10.58 -11.07 -16.77
C VAL A 205 11.66 -10.13 -16.24
N TYR A 206 12.26 -9.38 -17.13
CA TYR A 206 13.25 -8.37 -16.84
C TYR A 206 12.70 -6.98 -17.15
N ILE A 207 12.62 -6.14 -16.13
CA ILE A 207 12.10 -4.78 -16.25
C ILE A 207 13.28 -3.82 -16.21
N THR A 208 13.40 -3.00 -17.24
CA THR A 208 14.42 -1.93 -17.32
C THR A 208 13.73 -0.58 -17.37
N HIS A 209 14.33 0.42 -16.77
CA HIS A 209 13.81 1.79 -16.78
C HIS A 209 14.75 2.71 -17.56
N TYR A 210 14.21 3.52 -18.44
CA TYR A 210 14.98 4.36 -19.35
C TYR A 210 15.78 5.47 -18.63
N THR A 211 15.34 5.92 -17.43
CA THR A 211 16.05 6.97 -16.66
C THR A 211 17.11 6.40 -15.72
N ILE A 212 17.14 5.08 -15.51
CA ILE A 212 18.12 4.39 -14.65
C ILE A 212 18.75 3.28 -15.48
N PRO A 213 19.61 3.62 -16.44
CA PRO A 213 20.26 2.64 -17.28
C PRO A 213 21.23 1.80 -16.44
N GLY A 214 21.13 0.49 -16.56
CA GLY A 214 21.97 -0.48 -15.84
C GLY A 214 21.26 -1.25 -14.73
N ASP A 215 20.17 -0.74 -14.16
CA ASP A 215 19.38 -1.48 -13.20
C ASP A 215 18.29 -2.31 -13.89
N THR A 216 18.30 -3.60 -13.59
CA THR A 216 17.31 -4.55 -14.11
C THR A 216 16.56 -5.17 -12.93
N LEU A 217 15.27 -4.93 -12.88
CA LEU A 217 14.39 -5.56 -11.90
C LEU A 217 13.92 -6.91 -12.42
N LYS A 218 13.98 -7.92 -11.57
CA LYS A 218 13.48 -9.26 -11.88
C LYS A 218 12.04 -9.40 -11.40
N ALA A 219 11.16 -9.81 -12.30
CA ALA A 219 9.76 -10.09 -12.01
C ALA A 219 9.36 -11.46 -12.57
N ARG A 220 8.13 -11.86 -12.33
CA ARG A 220 7.52 -13.07 -12.89
C ARG A 220 6.12 -12.74 -13.39
N VAL A 221 5.73 -13.47 -14.42
CA VAL A 221 4.35 -13.44 -14.92
C VAL A 221 3.42 -14.09 -13.90
#